data_06b5b50100529999d54541d3aba28613
#
_entry.id   06b5b50100529999d54541d3aba28613
#
_cell.length_a   1.000
_cell.length_b   1.000
_cell.length_c   1.000
_cell.angle_alpha   90.00
_cell.angle_beta   90.00
_cell.angle_gamma   90.00
#
_symmetry.space_group_name_H-M   'P 1'
#
loop_
_entity.id
_entity.type
_entity.pdbx_description
1 polymer ?
#
loop_
_entity_poly.entity_id
_entity_poly.type
_entity_poly.pdbx_seq_one_letter_code
_entity_poly.pdbx_strand_id
1 'polypeptide(L)'
;MLTPLRLTPVRVDRTKYLPPLLLELVEAAEAGGDLVPAVQAIVRKLGFDGFLYATASYHLRPNNDERIYYFTTLARDWVSRYDQRAYVECDPRVLYSFESALPLVWDSVSERGRNPKTDAFLQDAVAHGVGSGVAFPVYAGYPARTLVSLSHAMPVIDDARRRQIAADLGNIVIFGQCFHEVFVKGIIEKGVAPHFEGAPLSPRERQCLQMAAHGMTGADIAFKLGITERGVTYHFANIVSKLGVLNRHEAIAKGIAQGVIRMEV
;
A
#
# COMPACT_ATOMS: atom_id res chain seq x y z
N MET A 1 -11.91 -6.74 5.68
CA MET A 1 -12.85 -5.60 5.69
C MET A 1 -12.21 -4.44 4.94
N LEU A 2 -12.86 -3.94 3.90
CA LEU A 2 -12.39 -2.81 3.10
C LEU A 2 -12.71 -1.49 3.79
N THR A 3 -11.71 -0.61 3.94
CA THR A 3 -11.87 0.68 4.60
C THR A 3 -11.55 1.81 3.61
N PRO A 4 -12.52 2.70 3.30
CA PRO A 4 -12.28 3.83 2.40
C PRO A 4 -11.33 4.83 3.05
N LEU A 5 -10.46 5.41 2.21
CA LEU A 5 -9.50 6.42 2.64
C LEU A 5 -10.10 7.82 2.55
N ARG A 6 -9.88 8.59 3.60
CA ARG A 6 -10.05 10.03 3.59
C ARG A 6 -8.66 10.67 3.65
N LEU A 7 -8.28 11.30 2.56
CA LEU A 7 -7.00 11.99 2.46
C LEU A 7 -7.13 13.39 3.04
N THR A 8 -6.10 13.78 3.77
CA THR A 8 -5.92 15.15 4.28
C THR A 8 -4.91 15.89 3.41
N PRO A 9 -4.86 17.24 3.40
CA PRO A 9 -3.91 17.99 2.59
C PRO A 9 -2.46 17.55 2.84
N VAL A 10 -1.69 17.35 1.79
CA VAL A 10 -0.27 16.95 1.85
C VAL A 10 0.57 17.92 1.04
N ARG A 11 1.81 18.18 1.48
CA ARG A 11 2.79 18.89 0.66
C ARG A 11 3.57 17.91 -0.18
N VAL A 12 3.59 18.14 -1.48
CA VAL A 12 4.43 17.40 -2.43
C VAL A 12 5.69 18.22 -2.71
N ASP A 13 6.84 17.57 -2.69
CA ASP A 13 8.10 18.22 -3.00
C ASP A 13 8.16 18.55 -4.51
N ARG A 14 7.92 19.81 -4.86
CA ARG A 14 7.91 20.29 -6.24
C ARG A 14 9.31 20.50 -6.82
N THR A 15 10.37 20.28 -6.05
CA THR A 15 11.75 20.29 -6.59
C THR A 15 12.03 19.04 -7.43
N LYS A 16 11.25 17.98 -7.23
CA LYS A 16 11.30 16.78 -8.07
C LYS A 16 10.53 17.03 -9.37
N TYR A 17 11.04 16.46 -10.45
CA TYR A 17 10.32 16.51 -11.72
C TYR A 17 8.98 15.76 -11.60
N LEU A 18 7.90 16.48 -11.89
CA LEU A 18 6.54 15.93 -11.98
C LEU A 18 6.06 16.08 -13.42
N PRO A 19 5.68 14.99 -14.10
CA PRO A 19 5.03 15.09 -15.40
C PRO A 19 3.78 15.98 -15.32
N PRO A 20 3.50 16.80 -16.36
CA PRO A 20 2.34 17.68 -16.38
C PRO A 20 1.01 16.94 -16.10
N LEU A 21 0.93 15.68 -16.50
CA LEU A 21 -0.20 14.79 -16.22
C LEU A 21 -0.58 14.72 -14.73
N LEU A 22 0.39 14.86 -13.83
CA LEU A 22 0.21 14.67 -12.38
C LEU A 22 -0.04 15.97 -11.62
N LEU A 23 0.07 17.13 -12.28
CA LEU A 23 -0.08 18.42 -11.60
C LEU A 23 -1.46 18.57 -10.94
N GLU A 24 -2.53 18.19 -11.64
CA GLU A 24 -3.90 18.23 -11.11
C GLU A 24 -4.07 17.40 -9.83
N LEU A 25 -3.43 16.21 -9.76
CA LEU A 25 -3.45 15.36 -8.58
C LEU A 25 -2.73 16.00 -7.40
N VAL A 26 -1.55 16.57 -7.68
CA VAL A 26 -0.73 17.22 -6.64
C VAL A 26 -1.44 18.46 -6.09
N GLU A 27 -2.00 19.29 -6.94
CA GLU A 27 -2.76 20.48 -6.54
C GLU A 27 -3.99 20.12 -5.71
N ALA A 28 -4.75 19.10 -6.13
CA ALA A 28 -5.89 18.60 -5.37
C ALA A 28 -5.47 18.05 -4.00
N ALA A 29 -4.34 17.33 -3.93
CA ALA A 29 -3.80 16.79 -2.70
C ALA A 29 -3.31 17.89 -1.73
N GLU A 30 -2.65 18.93 -2.24
CA GLU A 30 -2.20 20.07 -1.46
C GLU A 30 -3.38 20.90 -0.92
N ALA A 31 -4.43 21.05 -1.70
CA ALA A 31 -5.64 21.75 -1.28
C ALA A 31 -6.48 20.95 -0.25
N GLY A 32 -6.24 19.65 -0.11
CA GLY A 32 -7.04 18.77 0.75
C GLY A 32 -8.46 18.54 0.26
N GLY A 33 -8.66 18.70 -1.05
CA GLY A 33 -9.93 18.47 -1.71
C GLY A 33 -10.24 16.99 -1.97
N ASP A 34 -11.38 16.76 -2.63
CA ASP A 34 -11.71 15.45 -3.16
C ASP A 34 -10.78 15.09 -4.33
N LEU A 35 -10.04 14.00 -4.21
CA LEU A 35 -9.12 13.55 -5.25
C LEU A 35 -9.81 12.80 -6.40
N VAL A 36 -11.07 12.40 -6.24
CA VAL A 36 -11.79 11.61 -7.26
C VAL A 36 -11.82 12.32 -8.62
N PRO A 37 -12.15 13.62 -8.73
CA PRO A 37 -12.17 14.31 -10.04
C PRO A 37 -10.80 14.33 -10.72
N ALA A 38 -9.72 14.65 -9.99
CA ALA A 38 -8.35 14.69 -10.52
C ALA A 38 -7.89 13.30 -10.97
N VAL A 39 -8.12 12.27 -10.14
CA VAL A 39 -7.79 10.88 -10.49
C VAL A 39 -8.57 10.43 -11.73
N GLN A 40 -9.87 10.71 -11.81
CA GLN A 40 -10.68 10.36 -12.99
C GLN A 40 -10.19 11.07 -14.26
N ALA A 41 -9.78 12.33 -14.17
CA ALA A 41 -9.24 13.06 -15.31
C ALA A 41 -7.95 12.41 -15.84
N ILE A 42 -7.03 12.05 -14.95
CA ILE A 42 -5.77 11.37 -15.29
C ILE A 42 -6.04 9.99 -15.90
N VAL A 43 -6.90 9.19 -15.27
CA VAL A 43 -7.27 7.84 -15.70
C VAL A 43 -7.84 7.85 -17.13
N ARG A 44 -8.73 8.82 -17.43
CA ARG A 44 -9.28 8.99 -18.79
C ARG A 44 -8.21 9.42 -19.80
N LYS A 45 -7.29 10.32 -19.43
CA LYS A 45 -6.15 10.72 -20.29
C LYS A 45 -5.26 9.52 -20.63
N LEU A 46 -5.11 8.55 -19.70
CA LEU A 46 -4.40 7.29 -19.91
C LEU A 46 -5.26 6.22 -20.62
N GLY A 47 -6.51 6.55 -20.97
CA GLY A 47 -7.41 5.67 -21.71
C GLY A 47 -8.05 4.57 -20.87
N PHE A 48 -8.29 4.81 -19.59
CA PHE A 48 -8.99 3.87 -18.70
C PHE A 48 -10.25 4.50 -18.12
N ASP A 49 -11.14 3.67 -17.56
CA ASP A 49 -12.43 4.10 -17.00
C ASP A 49 -12.40 4.13 -15.47
N GLY A 50 -11.59 3.28 -14.85
CA GLY A 50 -11.57 3.08 -13.43
C GLY A 50 -10.17 3.01 -12.82
N PHE A 51 -10.08 3.39 -11.55
CA PHE A 51 -8.87 3.35 -10.75
C PHE A 51 -9.15 2.69 -9.40
N LEU A 52 -8.26 1.83 -8.99
CA LEU A 52 -8.21 1.23 -7.65
C LEU A 52 -6.77 1.34 -7.11
N TYR A 53 -6.67 1.87 -5.93
CA TYR A 53 -5.51 1.78 -5.08
C TYR A 53 -5.93 1.02 -3.82
N ALA A 54 -5.25 -0.06 -3.49
CA ALA A 54 -5.50 -0.83 -2.28
C ALA A 54 -4.19 -1.16 -1.59
N THR A 55 -4.15 -0.99 -0.27
CA THR A 55 -2.98 -1.32 0.54
C THR A 55 -3.39 -2.13 1.75
N ALA A 56 -2.74 -3.27 1.94
CA ALA A 56 -2.93 -4.10 3.11
C ALA A 56 -1.95 -3.68 4.19
N SER A 57 -2.45 -3.36 5.37
CA SER A 57 -1.64 -3.05 6.52
C SER A 57 -1.47 -4.29 7.38
N TYR A 58 -0.34 -5.01 7.20
CA TYR A 58 -0.03 -6.23 7.96
C TYR A 58 0.36 -6.00 9.43
N HIS A 59 0.56 -4.73 9.85
CA HIS A 59 1.37 -4.47 11.03
C HIS A 59 0.66 -3.80 12.19
N LEU A 60 -0.65 -3.82 12.22
CA LEU A 60 -1.31 -2.86 13.07
C LEU A 60 -2.24 -3.44 14.12
N ARG A 61 -2.35 -4.77 14.22
CA ARG A 61 -3.07 -5.42 15.32
C ARG A 61 -2.51 -6.78 15.71
N PRO A 62 -2.47 -7.10 17.03
CA PRO A 62 -2.10 -8.42 17.54
C PRO A 62 -3.06 -9.55 17.12
N ASN A 63 -4.26 -9.22 16.66
CA ASN A 63 -5.36 -10.15 16.42
C ASN A 63 -5.60 -10.55 14.97
N ASN A 64 -4.60 -10.46 14.08
CA ASN A 64 -4.70 -10.93 12.68
C ASN A 64 -5.83 -10.25 11.86
N ASP A 65 -6.30 -9.10 12.26
CA ASP A 65 -7.36 -8.35 11.57
C ASP A 65 -6.72 -7.50 10.45
N GLU A 66 -6.46 -8.13 9.31
CA GLU A 66 -5.95 -7.45 8.12
C GLU A 66 -6.96 -6.42 7.64
N ARG A 67 -6.64 -5.14 7.77
CA ARG A 67 -7.42 -4.08 7.15
C ARG A 67 -6.80 -3.72 5.82
N ILE A 68 -7.63 -3.76 4.79
CA ILE A 68 -7.28 -3.24 3.48
C ILE A 68 -7.86 -1.83 3.38
N TYR A 69 -6.98 -0.86 3.25
CA TYR A 69 -7.37 0.51 2.92
C TYR A 69 -7.41 0.67 1.41
N TYR A 70 -8.42 1.35 0.91
CA TYR A 70 -8.56 1.54 -0.52
C TYR A 70 -9.02 2.96 -0.87
N PHE A 71 -8.61 3.41 -2.05
CA PHE A 71 -9.18 4.54 -2.77
C PHE A 71 -9.60 4.05 -4.16
N THR A 72 -10.78 4.43 -4.62
CA THR A 72 -11.25 3.98 -5.92
C THR A 72 -12.21 4.98 -6.57
N THR A 73 -12.21 4.97 -7.89
CA THR A 73 -13.21 5.66 -8.72
C THR A 73 -14.30 4.70 -9.22
N LEU A 74 -14.21 3.41 -8.88
CA LEU A 74 -15.19 2.39 -9.24
C LEU A 74 -16.50 2.56 -8.45
N ALA A 75 -17.57 2.00 -8.98
CA ALA A 75 -18.89 2.06 -8.37
C ALA A 75 -18.94 1.38 -6.99
N ARG A 76 -19.71 1.94 -6.07
CA ARG A 76 -19.80 1.45 -4.68
C ARG A 76 -20.40 0.04 -4.57
N ASP A 77 -21.34 -0.29 -5.44
CA ASP A 77 -21.96 -1.61 -5.52
C ASP A 77 -20.94 -2.69 -5.90
N TRP A 78 -20.04 -2.38 -6.84
CA TRP A 78 -18.92 -3.25 -7.17
C TRP A 78 -18.00 -3.51 -5.97
N VAL A 79 -17.60 -2.44 -5.28
CA VAL A 79 -16.72 -2.56 -4.10
C VAL A 79 -17.39 -3.41 -3.00
N SER A 80 -18.67 -3.17 -2.75
CA SER A 80 -19.45 -3.94 -1.76
C SER A 80 -19.54 -5.42 -2.16
N ARG A 81 -19.77 -5.71 -3.43
CA ARG A 81 -19.83 -7.08 -3.95
C ARG A 81 -18.47 -7.78 -3.89
N TYR A 82 -17.39 -7.06 -4.22
CA TYR A 82 -16.02 -7.56 -4.12
C TYR A 82 -15.69 -8.03 -2.70
N ASP A 83 -16.03 -7.22 -1.70
CA ASP A 83 -15.81 -7.54 -0.28
C ASP A 83 -16.69 -8.70 0.20
N GLN A 84 -18.01 -8.65 -0.10
CA GLN A 84 -18.97 -9.70 0.30
C GLN A 84 -18.64 -11.08 -0.26
N ARG A 85 -18.05 -11.15 -1.45
CA ARG A 85 -17.67 -12.38 -2.13
C ARG A 85 -16.24 -12.81 -1.84
N ALA A 86 -15.51 -12.06 -1.02
CA ALA A 86 -14.08 -12.28 -0.72
C ALA A 86 -13.22 -12.48 -1.99
N TYR A 87 -13.49 -11.68 -3.03
CA TYR A 87 -12.80 -11.79 -4.32
C TYR A 87 -11.30 -11.52 -4.24
N VAL A 88 -10.83 -10.88 -3.18
CA VAL A 88 -9.39 -10.69 -2.90
C VAL A 88 -8.62 -12.03 -2.90
N GLU A 89 -9.26 -13.13 -2.55
CA GLU A 89 -8.63 -14.46 -2.47
C GLU A 89 -8.42 -15.12 -3.85
N CYS A 90 -9.15 -14.67 -4.88
CA CYS A 90 -9.12 -15.28 -6.21
C CYS A 90 -8.91 -14.28 -7.35
N ASP A 91 -8.73 -13.00 -7.06
CA ASP A 91 -8.43 -11.97 -8.04
C ASP A 91 -7.00 -12.16 -8.61
N PRO A 92 -6.86 -12.47 -9.91
CA PRO A 92 -5.55 -12.73 -10.52
C PRO A 92 -4.57 -11.56 -10.36
N ARG A 93 -5.06 -10.32 -10.30
CA ARG A 93 -4.24 -9.11 -10.13
C ARG A 93 -3.60 -9.06 -8.76
N VAL A 94 -4.37 -9.44 -7.74
CA VAL A 94 -3.88 -9.53 -6.35
C VAL A 94 -2.85 -10.65 -6.25
N LEU A 95 -3.17 -11.85 -6.75
CA LEU A 95 -2.26 -12.99 -6.71
C LEU A 95 -0.95 -12.69 -7.43
N TYR A 96 -1.01 -12.10 -8.64
CA TYR A 96 0.17 -11.69 -9.39
C TYR A 96 1.06 -10.69 -8.63
N SER A 97 0.46 -9.76 -7.89
CA SER A 97 1.19 -8.76 -7.12
C SER A 97 2.08 -9.35 -6.01
N PHE A 98 1.88 -10.61 -5.64
CA PHE A 98 2.73 -11.33 -4.70
C PHE A 98 3.95 -11.97 -5.37
N GLU A 99 3.87 -12.20 -6.67
CA GLU A 99 4.87 -12.96 -7.42
C GLU A 99 5.78 -12.07 -8.26
N SER A 100 5.31 -10.86 -8.63
CA SER A 100 6.03 -9.98 -9.55
C SER A 100 5.91 -8.51 -9.16
N ALA A 101 7.03 -7.78 -9.38
CA ALA A 101 7.08 -6.32 -9.29
C ALA A 101 6.67 -5.63 -10.61
N LEU A 102 6.52 -6.38 -11.69
CA LEU A 102 6.25 -5.83 -13.01
C LEU A 102 4.76 -5.55 -13.20
N PRO A 103 4.39 -4.57 -14.03
CA PRO A 103 3.01 -4.36 -14.42
C PRO A 103 2.43 -5.56 -15.16
N LEU A 104 1.24 -5.98 -14.75
CA LEU A 104 0.42 -6.97 -15.41
C LEU A 104 -0.57 -6.26 -16.33
N VAL A 105 -0.48 -6.49 -17.63
CA VAL A 105 -1.54 -6.16 -18.59
C VAL A 105 -2.47 -7.35 -18.67
N TRP A 106 -3.70 -7.21 -18.25
CA TRP A 106 -4.65 -8.30 -18.07
C TRP A 106 -5.97 -8.03 -18.80
N ASP A 107 -6.66 -9.09 -19.20
CA ASP A 107 -8.04 -9.04 -19.65
C ASP A 107 -8.83 -10.25 -19.15
N SER A 108 -10.14 -10.06 -19.00
CA SER A 108 -11.01 -11.06 -18.40
C SER A 108 -11.22 -12.31 -19.26
N VAL A 109 -10.90 -12.26 -20.54
CA VAL A 109 -11.04 -13.42 -21.44
C VAL A 109 -9.81 -14.30 -21.33
N SER A 110 -8.59 -13.71 -21.37
CA SER A 110 -7.34 -14.45 -21.26
C SER A 110 -7.13 -15.09 -19.88
N GLU A 111 -7.73 -14.51 -18.83
CA GLU A 111 -7.60 -15.02 -17.45
C GLU A 111 -8.60 -16.13 -17.09
N ARG A 112 -9.59 -16.41 -17.95
CA ARG A 112 -10.59 -17.47 -17.72
C ARG A 112 -10.01 -18.87 -17.83
N GLY A 113 -10.71 -19.83 -17.19
CA GLY A 113 -10.39 -21.25 -17.27
C GLY A 113 -9.34 -21.72 -16.27
N ARG A 114 -8.89 -20.85 -15.36
CA ARG A 114 -7.92 -21.23 -14.32
C ARG A 114 -8.59 -21.97 -13.15
N ASN A 115 -9.70 -21.44 -12.66
CA ASN A 115 -10.54 -22.09 -11.67
C ASN A 115 -11.94 -21.44 -11.60
N PRO A 116 -12.97 -22.14 -11.11
CA PRO A 116 -14.35 -21.64 -11.07
C PRO A 116 -14.55 -20.35 -10.25
N LYS A 117 -13.78 -20.14 -9.16
CA LYS A 117 -13.88 -18.91 -8.35
C LYS A 117 -13.38 -17.70 -9.13
N THR A 118 -12.24 -17.84 -9.79
CA THR A 118 -11.69 -16.79 -10.65
C THR A 118 -12.62 -16.47 -11.82
N ASP A 119 -13.22 -17.48 -12.43
CA ASP A 119 -14.16 -17.28 -13.54
C ASP A 119 -15.43 -16.53 -13.10
N ALA A 120 -15.97 -16.86 -11.93
CA ALA A 120 -17.09 -16.14 -11.34
C ALA A 120 -16.73 -14.69 -11.01
N PHE A 121 -15.55 -14.46 -10.45
CA PHE A 121 -15.02 -13.12 -10.21
C PHE A 121 -14.92 -12.31 -11.52
N LEU A 122 -14.29 -12.87 -12.57
CA LEU A 122 -14.12 -12.18 -13.85
C LEU A 122 -15.45 -11.86 -14.53
N GLN A 123 -16.43 -12.74 -14.42
CA GLN A 123 -17.79 -12.51 -14.94
C GLN A 123 -18.45 -11.33 -14.20
N ASP A 124 -18.40 -11.32 -12.89
CA ASP A 124 -18.96 -10.23 -12.08
C ASP A 124 -18.21 -8.91 -12.34
N ALA A 125 -16.89 -8.94 -12.46
CA ALA A 125 -16.07 -7.76 -12.76
C ALA A 125 -16.47 -7.11 -14.08
N VAL A 126 -16.62 -7.90 -15.14
CA VAL A 126 -17.09 -7.42 -16.45
C VAL A 126 -18.48 -6.78 -16.35
N ALA A 127 -19.40 -7.39 -15.62
CA ALA A 127 -20.75 -6.86 -15.41
C ALA A 127 -20.75 -5.48 -14.71
N HIS A 128 -19.68 -5.17 -13.97
CA HIS A 128 -19.50 -3.88 -13.28
C HIS A 128 -18.46 -2.96 -13.95
N GLY A 129 -18.15 -3.18 -15.22
CA GLY A 129 -17.25 -2.31 -16.00
C GLY A 129 -15.76 -2.50 -15.71
N VAL A 130 -15.36 -3.63 -15.16
CA VAL A 130 -13.96 -4.01 -14.89
C VAL A 130 -13.60 -5.20 -15.77
N GLY A 131 -13.37 -4.95 -17.06
CA GLY A 131 -13.16 -6.00 -18.05
C GLY A 131 -11.70 -6.29 -18.38
N SER A 132 -10.85 -5.28 -18.38
CA SER A 132 -9.43 -5.38 -18.69
C SER A 132 -8.65 -4.23 -18.07
N GLY A 133 -7.31 -4.26 -18.12
CA GLY A 133 -6.53 -3.14 -17.61
C GLY A 133 -5.06 -3.42 -17.37
N VAL A 134 -4.49 -2.59 -16.49
CA VAL A 134 -3.12 -2.72 -15.99
C VAL A 134 -3.16 -2.74 -14.48
N ALA A 135 -2.44 -3.68 -13.87
CA ALA A 135 -2.30 -3.76 -12.43
C ALA A 135 -0.82 -3.96 -12.07
N PHE A 136 -0.36 -3.33 -11.00
CA PHE A 136 1.02 -3.46 -10.54
C PHE A 136 1.13 -3.18 -9.04
N PRO A 137 2.08 -3.84 -8.36
CA PRO A 137 2.38 -3.52 -6.98
C PRO A 137 3.20 -2.23 -6.88
N VAL A 138 3.00 -1.49 -5.80
CA VAL A 138 3.87 -0.37 -5.42
C VAL A 138 4.68 -0.79 -4.21
N TYR A 139 5.99 -0.79 -4.36
CA TYR A 139 6.92 -1.09 -3.29
C TYR A 139 7.49 0.22 -2.73
N ALA A 140 7.05 0.61 -1.56
CA ALA A 140 7.58 1.77 -0.84
C ALA A 140 8.16 1.33 0.51
N GLY A 141 9.18 0.52 0.45
CA GLY A 141 10.13 0.30 1.54
C GLY A 141 9.59 -0.26 2.84
N TYR A 142 8.61 -1.09 2.88
CA TYR A 142 8.25 -2.08 3.91
C TYR A 142 6.76 -2.38 4.03
N PRO A 143 6.41 -3.53 4.59
CA PRO A 143 5.75 -4.63 3.91
C PRO A 143 4.25 -4.42 3.67
N ALA A 144 3.83 -3.18 3.49
CA ALA A 144 2.49 -2.90 3.01
C ALA A 144 2.40 -3.39 1.57
N ARG A 145 1.60 -4.41 1.34
CA ARG A 145 1.26 -4.84 -0.01
C ARG A 145 0.30 -3.82 -0.60
N THR A 146 0.78 -3.08 -1.57
CA THR A 146 0.00 -2.05 -2.25
C THR A 146 -0.20 -2.46 -3.69
N LEU A 147 -1.45 -2.45 -4.13
CA LEU A 147 -1.85 -2.72 -5.51
C LEU A 147 -2.45 -1.45 -6.11
N VAL A 148 -1.98 -1.10 -7.28
CA VAL A 148 -2.60 -0.11 -8.17
C VAL A 148 -3.20 -0.85 -9.36
N SER A 149 -4.44 -0.52 -9.72
CA SER A 149 -5.10 -1.07 -10.90
C SER A 149 -5.86 0.03 -11.63
N LEU A 150 -5.59 0.14 -12.93
CA LEU A 150 -6.38 0.92 -13.87
C LEU A 150 -7.18 -0.07 -14.69
N SER A 151 -8.48 0.18 -14.83
CA SER A 151 -9.40 -0.73 -15.52
C SER A 151 -10.17 -0.05 -16.63
N HIS A 152 -10.56 -0.86 -17.62
CA HIS A 152 -11.42 -0.50 -18.76
C HIS A 152 -12.59 -1.48 -18.82
N ALA A 153 -13.74 -1.00 -19.26
CA ALA A 153 -14.97 -1.81 -19.33
C ALA A 153 -14.88 -2.96 -20.35
N MET A 154 -14.13 -2.77 -21.44
CA MET A 154 -13.98 -3.79 -22.48
C MET A 154 -13.25 -5.03 -21.94
N PRO A 155 -13.81 -6.25 -22.17
CA PRO A 155 -13.28 -7.49 -21.59
C PRO A 155 -12.06 -8.07 -22.32
N VAL A 156 -11.69 -7.50 -23.48
CA VAL A 156 -10.57 -7.96 -24.32
C VAL A 156 -9.65 -6.79 -24.62
N ILE A 157 -8.36 -7.05 -24.59
CA ILE A 157 -7.32 -6.14 -25.05
C ILE A 157 -6.85 -6.59 -26.44
N ASP A 158 -7.23 -5.84 -27.48
CA ASP A 158 -6.71 -6.06 -28.82
C ASP A 158 -5.26 -5.54 -28.99
N ASP A 159 -4.66 -5.84 -30.14
CA ASP A 159 -3.28 -5.44 -30.41
C ASP A 159 -3.07 -3.92 -30.44
N ALA A 160 -4.07 -3.16 -30.89
CA ALA A 160 -3.99 -1.70 -30.90
C ALA A 160 -3.97 -1.14 -29.48
N ARG A 161 -4.86 -1.63 -28.63
CA ARG A 161 -4.92 -1.27 -27.23
C ARG A 161 -3.66 -1.71 -26.46
N ARG A 162 -3.14 -2.88 -26.77
CA ARG A 162 -1.88 -3.39 -26.17
C ARG A 162 -0.71 -2.46 -26.51
N ARG A 163 -0.59 -2.01 -27.74
CA ARG A 163 0.45 -1.03 -28.16
C ARG A 163 0.28 0.31 -27.45
N GLN A 164 -0.95 0.80 -27.31
CA GLN A 164 -1.21 2.05 -26.59
C GLN A 164 -0.81 1.94 -25.13
N ILE A 165 -1.23 0.87 -24.42
CA ILE A 165 -0.84 0.63 -23.03
C ILE A 165 0.68 0.57 -22.91
N ALA A 166 1.37 -0.12 -23.82
CA ALA A 166 2.84 -0.22 -23.79
C ALA A 166 3.52 1.15 -23.97
N ALA A 167 2.97 2.02 -24.83
CA ALA A 167 3.49 3.37 -25.01
C ALA A 167 3.29 4.27 -23.77
N ASP A 168 2.19 4.08 -23.05
CA ASP A 168 1.84 4.88 -21.87
C ASP A 168 2.27 4.24 -20.54
N LEU A 169 2.91 3.08 -20.56
CA LEU A 169 3.20 2.30 -19.36
C LEU A 169 4.02 3.09 -18.33
N GLY A 170 4.98 3.89 -18.78
CA GLY A 170 5.76 4.77 -17.91
C GLY A 170 4.88 5.79 -17.16
N ASN A 171 3.94 6.43 -17.87
CA ASN A 171 2.99 7.37 -17.30
C ASN A 171 2.02 6.69 -16.33
N ILE A 172 1.58 5.48 -16.63
CA ILE A 172 0.70 4.68 -15.78
C ILE A 172 1.40 4.34 -14.46
N VAL A 173 2.66 3.88 -14.53
CA VAL A 173 3.42 3.50 -13.33
C VAL A 173 3.76 4.73 -12.49
N ILE A 174 4.23 5.83 -13.10
CA ILE A 174 4.56 7.05 -12.35
C ILE A 174 3.32 7.67 -11.70
N PHE A 175 2.14 7.57 -12.33
CA PHE A 175 0.89 7.98 -11.72
C PHE A 175 0.59 7.17 -10.44
N GLY A 176 0.71 5.85 -10.48
CA GLY A 176 0.51 5.00 -9.31
C GLY A 176 1.51 5.30 -8.18
N GLN A 177 2.78 5.55 -8.51
CA GLN A 177 3.81 5.95 -7.54
C GLN A 177 3.51 7.31 -6.91
N CYS A 178 3.12 8.29 -7.71
CA CYS A 178 2.74 9.62 -7.22
C CYS A 178 1.51 9.53 -6.30
N PHE A 179 0.49 8.77 -6.70
CA PHE A 179 -0.68 8.54 -5.86
C PHE A 179 -0.29 7.90 -4.52
N HIS A 180 0.59 6.90 -4.55
CA HIS A 180 1.09 6.26 -3.34
C HIS A 180 1.83 7.25 -2.42
N GLU A 181 2.68 8.13 -2.97
CA GLU A 181 3.36 9.16 -2.17
C GLU A 181 2.37 10.12 -1.51
N VAL A 182 1.36 10.58 -2.25
CA VAL A 182 0.27 11.41 -1.73
C VAL A 182 -0.47 10.68 -0.60
N PHE A 183 -0.78 9.40 -0.83
CA PHE A 183 -1.45 8.56 0.14
C PHE A 183 -0.66 8.38 1.43
N VAL A 184 0.61 7.98 1.31
CA VAL A 184 1.48 7.74 2.48
C VAL A 184 1.67 9.01 3.29
N LYS A 185 1.92 10.16 2.64
CA LYS A 185 2.03 11.44 3.31
C LYS A 185 0.72 11.86 3.97
N GLY A 186 -0.41 11.69 3.30
CA GLY A 186 -1.73 12.05 3.82
C GLY A 186 -2.15 11.23 5.04
N ILE A 187 -1.70 9.98 5.13
CA ILE A 187 -2.04 9.09 6.25
C ILE A 187 -0.99 9.10 7.34
N ILE A 188 0.29 9.02 6.98
CA ILE A 188 1.38 8.87 7.95
C ILE A 188 1.68 10.18 8.66
N GLU A 189 1.74 11.31 7.94
CA GLU A 189 2.11 12.60 8.52
C GLU A 189 1.06 13.16 9.48
N LYS A 190 -0.19 12.73 9.41
CA LYS A 190 -1.29 13.28 10.22
C LYS A 190 -1.85 12.34 11.29
N GLY A 191 -1.09 11.33 11.71
CA GLY A 191 -1.47 10.51 12.85
C GLY A 191 -2.71 9.64 12.62
N VAL A 192 -3.17 9.48 11.37
CA VAL A 192 -4.01 8.35 10.95
C VAL A 192 -3.11 7.14 10.70
N ALA A 193 -1.93 7.13 11.34
CA ALA A 193 -1.23 5.88 11.55
C ALA A 193 -2.24 4.94 12.21
N PRO A 194 -2.42 3.75 11.65
CA PRO A 194 -3.25 2.75 12.29
C PRO A 194 -2.84 2.74 13.76
N HIS A 195 -3.81 2.82 14.63
CA HIS A 195 -3.58 2.77 16.06
C HIS A 195 -2.77 1.52 16.37
N PHE A 196 -1.52 1.70 16.78
CA PHE A 196 -0.82 0.67 17.51
C PHE A 196 -1.69 0.37 18.73
N GLU A 197 -2.26 -0.82 18.81
CA GLU A 197 -2.76 -1.33 20.09
C GLU A 197 -1.54 -1.63 20.96
N GLY A 198 -1.00 -0.61 21.55
CA GLY A 198 0.18 -0.57 22.36
C GLY A 198 0.66 0.88 22.40
N ALA A 199 1.06 1.36 23.55
CA ALA A 199 1.64 2.68 23.66
C ALA A 199 2.84 2.78 22.69
N PRO A 200 2.98 3.90 21.93
CA PRO A 200 4.09 4.05 21.00
C PRO A 200 5.43 3.89 21.73
N LEU A 201 6.42 3.34 21.04
CA LEU A 201 7.75 3.26 21.61
C LEU A 201 8.26 4.67 21.93
N SER A 202 8.72 4.86 23.17
CA SER A 202 9.38 6.10 23.55
C SER A 202 10.67 6.31 22.73
N PRO A 203 11.20 7.53 22.64
CA PRO A 203 12.46 7.78 21.94
C PRO A 203 13.60 6.87 22.41
N ARG A 204 13.68 6.59 23.71
CA ARG A 204 14.69 5.70 24.30
C ARG A 204 14.49 4.24 23.93
N GLU A 205 13.26 3.75 23.94
CA GLU A 205 12.93 2.41 23.50
C GLU A 205 13.26 2.21 22.01
N ARG A 206 12.95 3.20 21.19
CA ARG A 206 13.31 3.17 19.76
C ARG A 206 14.83 3.17 19.54
N GLN A 207 15.59 3.98 20.30
CA GLN A 207 17.05 3.95 20.25
C GLN A 207 17.62 2.59 20.64
N CYS A 208 17.12 1.99 21.74
CA CYS A 208 17.54 0.64 22.16
C CYS A 208 17.25 -0.40 21.07
N LEU A 209 16.06 -0.35 20.48
CA LEU A 209 15.65 -1.31 19.45
C LEU A 209 16.49 -1.12 18.17
N GLN A 210 16.74 0.13 17.76
CA GLN A 210 17.58 0.46 16.60
C GLN A 210 19.01 -0.06 16.77
N MET A 211 19.64 0.17 17.92
CA MET A 211 21.00 -0.31 18.21
C MET A 211 21.07 -1.84 18.25
N ALA A 212 20.05 -2.47 18.81
CA ALA A 212 19.96 -3.93 18.83
C ALA A 212 19.82 -4.54 17.42
N ALA A 213 19.10 -3.87 16.53
CA ALA A 213 18.98 -4.27 15.11
C ALA A 213 20.36 -4.21 14.40
N HIS A 214 21.26 -3.31 14.82
CA HIS A 214 22.65 -3.26 14.34
C HIS A 214 23.59 -4.25 15.07
N GLY A 215 23.05 -5.23 15.80
CA GLY A 215 23.79 -6.29 16.44
C GLY A 215 24.45 -5.91 17.78
N MET A 216 24.17 -4.72 18.33
CA MET A 216 24.76 -4.31 19.61
C MET A 216 24.25 -5.14 20.78
N THR A 217 25.14 -5.50 21.69
CA THR A 217 24.81 -6.17 22.96
C THR A 217 24.13 -5.20 23.93
N GLY A 218 23.58 -5.75 25.03
CA GLY A 218 23.01 -4.92 26.10
C GLY A 218 24.05 -3.99 26.73
N ALA A 219 25.28 -4.44 26.85
CA ALA A 219 26.41 -3.68 27.39
C ALA A 219 26.80 -2.53 26.45
N ASP A 220 26.89 -2.79 25.12
CA ASP A 220 27.21 -1.76 24.12
C ASP A 220 26.14 -0.67 24.09
N ILE A 221 24.88 -1.06 24.14
CA ILE A 221 23.73 -0.13 24.16
C ILE A 221 23.78 0.73 25.44
N ALA A 222 24.02 0.08 26.59
CA ALA A 222 24.12 0.76 27.86
C ALA A 222 25.24 1.83 27.84
N PHE A 223 26.42 1.45 27.36
CA PHE A 223 27.55 2.36 27.20
C PHE A 223 27.21 3.53 26.27
N LYS A 224 26.66 3.24 25.08
CA LYS A 224 26.35 4.26 24.05
C LYS A 224 25.25 5.23 24.47
N LEU A 225 24.30 4.77 25.28
CA LEU A 225 23.17 5.60 25.76
C LEU A 225 23.43 6.24 27.12
N GLY A 226 24.55 5.94 27.78
CA GLY A 226 24.89 6.45 29.12
C GLY A 226 23.91 5.95 30.21
N ILE A 227 23.45 4.72 30.11
CA ILE A 227 22.54 4.04 31.06
C ILE A 227 23.15 2.71 31.54
N THR A 228 22.52 2.07 32.51
CA THR A 228 22.92 0.75 32.96
C THR A 228 22.37 -0.35 32.05
N GLU A 229 23.03 -1.54 32.03
CA GLU A 229 22.49 -2.71 31.32
C GLU A 229 21.09 -3.11 31.84
N ARG A 230 20.85 -2.91 33.14
CA ARG A 230 19.53 -3.10 33.72
C ARG A 230 18.51 -2.16 33.16
N GLY A 231 18.92 -0.91 32.85
CA GLY A 231 18.10 0.07 32.14
C GLY A 231 17.76 -0.38 30.71
N VAL A 232 18.74 -0.95 30.00
CA VAL A 232 18.48 -1.52 28.64
C VAL A 232 17.50 -2.69 28.74
N THR A 233 17.68 -3.58 29.72
CA THR A 233 16.74 -4.71 29.95
C THR A 233 15.32 -4.22 30.25
N TYR A 234 15.18 -3.16 31.05
CA TYR A 234 13.90 -2.53 31.33
C TYR A 234 13.24 -1.97 30.06
N HIS A 235 14.02 -1.26 29.22
CA HIS A 235 13.50 -0.76 27.94
C HIS A 235 13.06 -1.91 27.02
N PHE A 236 13.81 -3.01 26.96
CA PHE A 236 13.40 -4.17 26.14
C PHE A 236 12.15 -4.87 26.68
N ALA A 237 11.97 -4.96 27.99
CA ALA A 237 10.73 -5.47 28.56
C ALA A 237 9.51 -4.65 28.13
N ASN A 238 9.64 -3.32 28.14
CA ASN A 238 8.60 -2.42 27.64
C ASN A 238 8.39 -2.54 26.13
N ILE A 239 9.46 -2.64 25.33
CA ILE A 239 9.39 -2.83 23.87
C ILE A 239 8.64 -4.12 23.55
N VAL A 240 9.01 -5.23 24.17
CA VAL A 240 8.38 -6.54 23.99
C VAL A 240 6.89 -6.47 24.32
N SER A 241 6.53 -5.86 25.44
CA SER A 241 5.14 -5.65 25.85
C SER A 241 4.38 -4.76 24.86
N LYS A 242 4.95 -3.62 24.46
CA LYS A 242 4.33 -2.67 23.55
C LYS A 242 4.17 -3.20 22.12
N LEU A 243 5.13 -4.01 21.66
CA LEU A 243 5.05 -4.63 20.35
C LEU A 243 4.25 -5.93 20.35
N GLY A 244 3.83 -6.45 21.54
CA GLY A 244 3.08 -7.69 21.65
C GLY A 244 3.86 -8.89 21.08
N VAL A 245 5.14 -9.02 21.44
CA VAL A 245 6.05 -10.10 21.02
C VAL A 245 6.60 -10.84 22.21
N LEU A 246 7.23 -11.99 21.99
CA LEU A 246 7.71 -12.85 23.09
C LEU A 246 9.15 -12.55 23.52
N ASN A 247 9.98 -11.99 22.64
CA ASN A 247 11.40 -11.82 22.91
C ASN A 247 12.03 -10.67 22.11
N ARG A 248 13.30 -10.37 22.43
CA ARG A 248 14.10 -9.31 21.79
C ARG A 248 14.25 -9.50 20.28
N HIS A 249 14.45 -10.73 19.81
CA HIS A 249 14.64 -11.01 18.40
C HIS A 249 13.36 -10.76 17.60
N GLU A 250 12.22 -11.20 18.13
CA GLU A 250 10.93 -10.89 17.55
C GLU A 250 10.62 -9.38 17.58
N ALA A 251 11.04 -8.68 18.65
CA ALA A 251 10.90 -7.23 18.73
C ALA A 251 11.70 -6.53 17.63
N ILE A 252 12.93 -6.96 17.36
CA ILE A 252 13.77 -6.44 16.27
C ILE A 252 13.10 -6.72 14.91
N ALA A 253 12.75 -7.99 14.65
CA ALA A 253 12.11 -8.39 13.42
C ALA A 253 10.81 -7.58 13.17
N LYS A 254 9.95 -7.48 14.18
CA LYS A 254 8.70 -6.72 14.10
C LYS A 254 8.95 -5.22 13.97
N GLY A 255 9.95 -4.67 14.67
CA GLY A 255 10.31 -3.25 14.58
C GLY A 255 10.84 -2.85 13.19
N ILE A 256 11.64 -3.71 12.55
CA ILE A 256 12.05 -3.55 11.15
C ILE A 256 10.83 -3.70 10.25
N ALA A 257 10.06 -4.76 10.45
CA ALA A 257 8.86 -5.08 9.70
C ALA A 257 7.82 -3.96 9.74
N GLN A 258 7.70 -3.23 10.80
CA GLN A 258 6.76 -2.11 10.99
C GLN A 258 7.35 -0.74 10.65
N GLY A 259 8.60 -0.67 10.16
CA GLY A 259 9.27 0.60 9.89
C GLY A 259 9.49 1.47 11.14
N VAL A 260 9.36 0.90 12.35
CA VAL A 260 9.66 1.59 13.62
C VAL A 260 11.15 1.90 13.74
N ILE A 261 11.96 1.01 13.18
CA ILE A 261 13.41 1.15 13.02
C ILE A 261 13.81 0.79 11.59
N ARG A 262 14.98 1.30 11.15
CA ARG A 262 15.50 1.05 9.80
C ARG A 262 16.88 0.39 9.90
N MET A 263 17.16 -0.58 9.05
CA MET A 263 18.52 -1.03 8.80
C MET A 263 19.16 -0.04 7.83
N GLU A 264 20.06 0.81 8.34
CA GLU A 264 20.93 1.59 7.47
C GLU A 264 22.04 0.64 6.98
N VAL A 265 22.13 0.49 5.66
CA VAL A 265 23.16 -0.32 4.98
C VAL A 265 24.40 0.53 4.79
#